data_e8ebb9f2f4126e3cb000a187f82b3bef
#
_entry.id   e8ebb9f2f4126e3cb000a187f82b3bef
#
_cell.length_a   1.000
_cell.length_b   1.000
_cell.length_c   1.000
_cell.angle_alpha   90.00
_cell.angle_beta   90.00
_cell.angle_gamma   90.00
#
_symmetry.space_group_name_H-M   'P 1'
#
loop_
_entity.id
_entity.type
_entity.pdbx_description
1 polymer ?
#
loop_
_entity_poly.entity_id
_entity_poly.type
_entity_poly.pdbx_seq_one_letter_code
_entity_poly.pdbx_strand_id
1 'polypeptide(L)'
;MMSMLRTAAFCSVFAAGAYAQPYDISDYVAEIGVENATTAVVVKRLSDGHTWSSNFARAEERFQPASTSKIPHTLIALESGFARPETTFEWDGKERFMDSWNQDQSLISAYQRSAVWVYQHITTSLGGDKMADWLQAFDYGNGEIGDESALDKYWLRGPLAISAEEQIDFLTKLAQENLPLAPATYVDARKIMMEAEAGDARLYAKTGYNLRSGQEDLGWYVGWVETADETYVFAVNMDLDGFDEAPQRKILARHVLARLDIFPAP
;
A
#
# COMPACT_ATOMS: atom_id res chain seq x y z
N MET A 1 -32.24 51.15 -36.78
CA MET A 1 -31.20 51.11 -35.72
C MET A 1 -31.12 49.65 -35.17
N MET A 2 -30.20 48.84 -35.68
CA MET A 2 -30.00 47.46 -35.26
C MET A 2 -28.81 47.46 -34.31
N SER A 3 -29.04 47.06 -33.05
CA SER A 3 -28.01 46.90 -32.02
C SER A 3 -27.38 45.52 -32.15
N MET A 4 -26.07 45.46 -32.47
CA MET A 4 -25.28 44.23 -32.44
C MET A 4 -24.81 43.96 -31.01
N LEU A 5 -25.33 42.92 -30.38
CA LEU A 5 -24.72 42.34 -29.17
C LEU A 5 -23.46 41.58 -29.56
N ARG A 6 -22.31 42.00 -29.04
CA ARG A 6 -21.07 41.25 -29.10
C ARG A 6 -21.01 40.32 -27.91
N THR A 7 -21.06 39.01 -28.15
CA THR A 7 -20.83 37.97 -27.14
C THR A 7 -19.32 37.79 -26.97
N ALA A 8 -18.80 38.14 -25.82
CA ALA A 8 -17.41 37.85 -25.47
C ALA A 8 -17.32 36.41 -24.96
N ALA A 9 -16.60 35.56 -25.68
CA ALA A 9 -16.25 34.21 -25.21
C ALA A 9 -15.08 34.31 -24.22
N PHE A 10 -15.34 33.94 -22.96
CA PHE A 10 -14.27 33.74 -21.96
C PHE A 10 -13.63 32.38 -22.19
N CYS A 11 -12.44 32.35 -22.75
CA CYS A 11 -11.59 31.17 -22.77
C CYS A 11 -10.92 31.03 -21.39
N SER A 12 -11.44 30.12 -20.54
CA SER A 12 -10.77 29.73 -19.34
C SER A 12 -9.57 28.81 -19.67
N VAL A 13 -8.37 29.36 -19.64
CA VAL A 13 -7.15 28.57 -19.72
C VAL A 13 -6.97 27.86 -18.37
N PHE A 14 -7.31 26.59 -18.31
CA PHE A 14 -6.87 25.74 -17.22
C PHE A 14 -5.36 25.57 -17.36
N ALA A 15 -4.58 26.21 -16.49
CA ALA A 15 -3.18 25.92 -16.31
C ALA A 15 -3.10 24.51 -15.70
N ALA A 16 -2.80 23.51 -16.51
CA ALA A 16 -2.33 22.21 -16.00
C ALA A 16 -1.04 22.50 -15.23
N GLY A 17 -1.07 22.34 -13.92
CA GLY A 17 0.12 22.42 -13.10
C GLY A 17 1.11 21.38 -13.64
N ALA A 18 2.27 21.83 -14.09
CA ALA A 18 3.35 20.94 -14.45
C ALA A 18 3.79 20.24 -13.17
N TYR A 19 3.38 18.98 -12.97
CA TYR A 19 3.98 18.14 -11.95
C TYR A 19 5.47 17.99 -12.31
N ALA A 20 6.34 18.36 -11.37
CA ALA A 20 7.77 18.13 -11.55
C ALA A 20 8.00 16.63 -11.76
N GLN A 21 8.80 16.28 -12.76
CA GLN A 21 9.18 14.87 -12.99
C GLN A 21 9.84 14.33 -11.72
N PRO A 22 9.54 13.09 -11.32
CA PRO A 22 10.22 12.48 -10.19
C PRO A 22 11.74 12.46 -10.39
N TYR A 23 12.49 12.55 -9.29
CA TYR A 23 13.94 12.37 -9.34
C TYR A 23 14.27 10.89 -9.53
N ASP A 24 15.14 10.60 -10.51
CA ASP A 24 15.63 9.25 -10.76
C ASP A 24 16.57 8.80 -9.62
N ILE A 25 16.25 7.65 -9.02
CA ILE A 25 17.04 6.98 -7.99
C ILE A 25 17.41 5.54 -8.39
N SER A 26 17.46 5.25 -9.68
CA SER A 26 17.85 3.92 -10.19
C SER A 26 19.22 3.48 -9.70
N ASP A 27 20.15 4.43 -9.51
CA ASP A 27 21.48 4.16 -8.95
C ASP A 27 21.41 3.58 -7.53
N TYR A 28 20.47 4.02 -6.69
CA TYR A 28 20.32 3.48 -5.32
C TYR A 28 19.86 2.02 -5.32
N VAL A 29 19.06 1.62 -6.31
CA VAL A 29 18.65 0.23 -6.51
C VAL A 29 19.85 -0.62 -6.95
N ALA A 30 20.65 -0.11 -7.89
CA ALA A 30 21.82 -0.78 -8.40
C ALA A 30 22.94 -0.96 -7.35
N GLU A 31 23.08 -0.04 -6.38
CA GLU A 31 24.10 -0.09 -5.32
C GLU A 31 24.06 -1.41 -4.52
N ILE A 32 22.90 -2.04 -4.38
CA ILE A 32 22.74 -3.32 -3.66
C ILE A 32 22.54 -4.53 -4.58
N GLY A 33 22.82 -4.36 -5.87
CA GLY A 33 22.78 -5.44 -6.85
C GLY A 33 21.38 -5.88 -7.26
N VAL A 34 20.35 -5.04 -7.04
CA VAL A 34 18.98 -5.31 -7.48
C VAL A 34 18.79 -4.81 -8.91
N GLU A 35 18.10 -5.61 -9.73
CA GLU A 35 17.84 -5.26 -11.13
C GLU A 35 16.69 -4.26 -11.23
N ASN A 36 16.99 -3.07 -11.76
CA ASN A 36 16.01 -1.99 -11.87
C ASN A 36 14.92 -2.28 -12.92
N ALA A 37 15.20 -3.12 -13.94
CA ALA A 37 14.22 -3.46 -14.97
C ALA A 37 12.97 -4.18 -14.40
N THR A 38 13.17 -4.98 -13.36
CA THR A 38 12.11 -5.78 -12.68
C THR A 38 11.72 -5.20 -11.31
N THR A 39 12.10 -3.95 -11.03
CA THR A 39 11.90 -3.31 -9.74
C THR A 39 11.43 -1.87 -9.92
N ALA A 40 10.51 -1.43 -9.07
CA ALA A 40 10.17 -0.03 -8.89
C ALA A 40 10.23 0.34 -7.40
N VAL A 41 10.89 1.45 -7.11
CA VAL A 41 10.85 2.11 -5.80
C VAL A 41 10.33 3.52 -6.03
N VAL A 42 9.28 3.89 -5.29
CA VAL A 42 8.74 5.25 -5.28
C VAL A 42 8.76 5.75 -3.84
N VAL A 43 9.25 6.97 -3.66
CA VAL A 43 9.23 7.68 -2.37
C VAL A 43 8.69 9.08 -2.61
N LYS A 44 7.77 9.55 -1.73
CA LYS A 44 7.18 10.88 -1.84
C LYS A 44 7.25 11.59 -0.49
N ARG A 45 7.76 12.82 -0.49
CA ARG A 45 7.71 13.74 0.65
C ARG A 45 6.39 14.49 0.63
N LEU A 46 5.68 14.52 1.77
CA LEU A 46 4.31 15.03 1.77
C LEU A 46 4.20 16.55 1.86
N SER A 47 5.18 17.25 2.41
CA SER A 47 5.13 18.71 2.58
C SER A 47 5.12 19.49 1.27
N ASP A 48 5.84 19.01 0.25
CA ASP A 48 5.99 19.67 -1.04
C ASP A 48 5.70 18.79 -2.26
N GLY A 49 5.36 17.51 -2.02
CA GLY A 49 5.07 16.54 -3.06
C GLY A 49 6.30 16.05 -3.83
N HIS A 50 7.52 16.34 -3.35
CA HIS A 50 8.75 15.89 -4.01
C HIS A 50 8.79 14.36 -4.07
N THR A 51 8.99 13.82 -5.27
CA THR A 51 8.95 12.39 -5.54
C THR A 51 10.26 11.89 -6.13
N TRP A 52 10.71 10.73 -5.66
CA TRP A 52 11.82 9.95 -6.19
C TRP A 52 11.28 8.64 -6.75
N SER A 53 11.77 8.21 -7.90
CA SER A 53 11.39 6.92 -8.50
C SER A 53 12.58 6.27 -9.21
N SER A 54 12.70 4.96 -9.10
CA SER A 54 13.77 4.22 -9.77
C SER A 54 13.37 3.71 -11.16
N ASN A 55 12.09 3.45 -11.40
CA ASN A 55 11.56 2.91 -12.65
C ASN A 55 10.15 3.42 -12.88
N PHE A 56 10.00 4.49 -13.63
CA PHE A 56 8.72 5.18 -13.85
C PHE A 56 7.70 4.28 -14.55
N ALA A 57 8.12 3.51 -15.56
CA ALA A 57 7.20 2.65 -16.31
C ALA A 57 6.60 1.55 -15.43
N ARG A 58 7.44 0.86 -14.63
CA ARG A 58 6.97 -0.17 -13.73
C ARG A 58 6.16 0.41 -12.56
N ALA A 59 6.48 1.62 -12.12
CA ALA A 59 5.74 2.28 -11.04
C ALA A 59 4.27 2.54 -11.39
N GLU A 60 3.95 2.73 -12.67
CA GLU A 60 2.59 2.89 -13.19
C GLU A 60 1.89 1.56 -13.50
N GLU A 61 2.62 0.45 -13.59
CA GLU A 61 2.06 -0.86 -13.88
C GLU A 61 1.30 -1.45 -12.68
N ARG A 62 0.10 -1.97 -12.91
CA ARG A 62 -0.73 -2.57 -11.88
C ARG A 62 -0.43 -4.05 -11.69
N PHE A 63 -0.27 -4.46 -10.43
CA PHE A 63 -0.09 -5.83 -9.99
C PHE A 63 -1.06 -6.16 -8.85
N GLN A 64 -1.30 -7.46 -8.59
CA GLN A 64 -2.06 -7.86 -7.41
C GLN A 64 -1.36 -7.34 -6.15
N PRO A 65 -2.10 -6.69 -5.22
CA PRO A 65 -1.52 -6.11 -4.02
C PRO A 65 -0.99 -7.15 -3.03
N ALA A 66 -1.39 -8.39 -3.16
CA ALA A 66 -1.07 -9.44 -2.19
C ALA A 66 -1.37 -8.97 -0.76
N SER A 67 -0.45 -9.18 0.19
CA SER A 67 -0.71 -8.81 1.58
C SER A 67 -0.62 -7.31 1.89
N THR A 68 -0.29 -6.43 0.93
CA THR A 68 -0.41 -4.97 1.15
C THR A 68 -1.88 -4.54 1.23
N SER A 69 -2.79 -5.31 0.61
CA SER A 69 -4.25 -5.12 0.76
C SER A 69 -4.74 -5.20 2.21
N LYS A 70 -3.94 -5.78 3.11
CA LYS A 70 -4.27 -5.81 4.54
C LYS A 70 -4.34 -4.41 5.16
N ILE A 71 -3.71 -3.39 4.53
CA ILE A 71 -3.86 -2.01 4.96
C ILE A 71 -5.33 -1.56 4.81
N PRO A 72 -5.91 -1.48 3.59
CA PRO A 72 -7.32 -1.10 3.45
C PRO A 72 -8.27 -2.08 4.16
N HIS A 73 -8.02 -3.38 4.15
CA HIS A 73 -8.89 -4.35 4.85
C HIS A 73 -8.92 -4.11 6.36
N THR A 74 -7.79 -3.75 6.97
CA THR A 74 -7.72 -3.39 8.41
C THR A 74 -8.53 -2.12 8.68
N LEU A 75 -8.38 -1.09 7.84
CA LEU A 75 -9.17 0.14 7.96
C LEU A 75 -10.67 -0.12 7.86
N ILE A 76 -11.09 -0.96 6.90
CA ILE A 76 -12.49 -1.35 6.72
C ILE A 76 -13.02 -2.12 7.93
N ALA A 77 -12.23 -3.06 8.46
CA ALA A 77 -12.63 -3.84 9.64
C ALA A 77 -12.81 -2.96 10.89
N LEU A 78 -11.92 -1.98 11.08
CA LEU A 78 -11.98 -1.02 12.19
C LEU A 78 -13.16 -0.07 12.03
N GLU A 79 -13.28 0.58 10.87
CA GLU A 79 -14.30 1.61 10.60
C GLU A 79 -15.72 1.03 10.62
N SER A 80 -15.90 -0.18 10.10
CA SER A 80 -17.18 -0.88 10.15
C SER A 80 -17.54 -1.42 11.54
N GLY A 81 -16.66 -1.29 12.54
CA GLY A 81 -16.84 -1.87 13.88
C GLY A 81 -16.79 -3.40 13.92
N PHE A 82 -16.34 -4.04 12.84
CA PHE A 82 -16.20 -5.50 12.76
C PHE A 82 -15.11 -6.03 13.70
N ALA A 83 -14.02 -5.30 13.83
CA ALA A 83 -12.91 -5.66 14.71
C ALA A 83 -12.31 -4.42 15.40
N ARG A 84 -11.61 -4.65 16.49
CA ARG A 84 -10.72 -3.72 17.19
C ARG A 84 -9.30 -4.29 17.19
N PRO A 85 -8.26 -3.53 17.56
CA PRO A 85 -6.88 -4.02 17.57
C PRO A 85 -6.68 -5.34 18.31
N GLU A 86 -7.38 -5.53 19.44
CA GLU A 86 -7.29 -6.70 20.32
C GLU A 86 -8.33 -7.78 20.04
N THR A 87 -9.22 -7.59 19.05
CA THR A 87 -10.22 -8.61 18.68
C THR A 87 -9.53 -9.92 18.32
N THR A 88 -9.89 -10.99 19.04
CA THR A 88 -9.33 -12.33 18.82
C THR A 88 -10.10 -13.07 17.75
N PHE A 89 -9.35 -13.61 16.79
CA PHE A 89 -9.82 -14.56 15.79
C PHE A 89 -9.33 -15.94 16.21
N GLU A 90 -10.24 -16.83 16.54
CA GLU A 90 -9.91 -18.20 16.96
C GLU A 90 -9.40 -19.01 15.77
N TRP A 91 -8.30 -19.74 15.97
CA TRP A 91 -7.74 -20.63 14.97
C TRP A 91 -8.66 -21.85 14.77
N ASP A 92 -8.94 -22.18 13.52
CA ASP A 92 -9.83 -23.28 13.13
C ASP A 92 -9.17 -24.67 13.19
N GLY A 93 -7.95 -24.78 13.74
CA GLY A 93 -7.21 -26.03 13.84
C GLY A 93 -6.57 -26.52 12.53
N LYS A 94 -6.70 -25.78 11.42
CA LYS A 94 -6.09 -26.16 10.14
C LYS A 94 -4.65 -25.67 10.05
N GLU A 95 -3.72 -26.57 9.79
CA GLU A 95 -2.33 -26.22 9.50
C GLU A 95 -2.22 -25.46 8.18
N ARG A 96 -1.44 -24.38 8.22
CA ARG A 96 -1.14 -23.49 7.08
C ARG A 96 0.36 -23.37 6.90
N PHE A 97 0.77 -22.86 5.76
CA PHE A 97 2.15 -22.73 5.32
C PHE A 97 3.07 -22.04 6.36
N MET A 98 2.60 -21.02 7.04
CA MET A 98 3.37 -20.31 8.06
C MET A 98 2.98 -20.79 9.45
N ASP A 99 3.91 -21.34 10.23
CA ASP A 99 3.66 -21.81 11.60
C ASP A 99 3.05 -20.73 12.50
N SER A 100 3.47 -19.48 12.31
CA SER A 100 2.94 -18.33 13.05
C SER A 100 1.45 -18.04 12.80
N TRP A 101 0.85 -18.65 11.77
CA TRP A 101 -0.57 -18.56 11.47
C TRP A 101 -1.41 -19.62 12.17
N ASN A 102 -0.78 -20.68 12.68
CA ASN A 102 -1.42 -21.87 13.27
C ASN A 102 -1.70 -21.66 14.76
N GLN A 103 -2.35 -20.58 15.09
CA GLN A 103 -2.75 -20.15 16.43
C GLN A 103 -3.77 -19.03 16.35
N ASP A 104 -4.43 -18.72 17.47
CA ASP A 104 -5.29 -17.55 17.59
C ASP A 104 -4.53 -16.27 17.25
N GLN A 105 -5.22 -15.34 16.60
CA GLN A 105 -4.66 -14.05 16.20
C GLN A 105 -5.49 -12.91 16.77
N SER A 106 -4.84 -11.86 17.28
CA SER A 106 -5.48 -10.54 17.34
C SER A 106 -5.43 -9.88 15.98
N LEU A 107 -6.18 -8.79 15.76
CA LEU A 107 -6.05 -8.01 14.52
C LEU A 107 -4.62 -7.49 14.35
N ILE A 108 -3.96 -7.07 15.46
CA ILE A 108 -2.55 -6.65 15.45
C ILE A 108 -1.65 -7.79 14.96
N SER A 109 -1.71 -8.95 15.61
CA SER A 109 -0.83 -10.07 15.26
C SER A 109 -1.12 -10.62 13.86
N ALA A 110 -2.38 -10.62 13.43
CA ALA A 110 -2.78 -11.00 12.07
C ALA A 110 -2.16 -10.09 11.00
N TYR A 111 -2.13 -8.78 11.25
CA TYR A 111 -1.48 -7.82 10.37
C TYR A 111 0.04 -8.03 10.33
N GLN A 112 0.68 -8.07 11.49
CA GLN A 112 2.14 -8.20 11.62
C GLN A 112 2.65 -9.52 11.04
N ARG A 113 1.98 -10.64 11.32
CA ARG A 113 2.30 -11.97 10.80
C ARG A 113 1.76 -12.23 9.40
N SER A 114 1.00 -11.28 8.87
CA SER A 114 0.36 -11.41 7.55
C SER A 114 -0.58 -12.61 7.44
N ALA A 115 -1.29 -12.99 8.53
CA ALA A 115 -2.15 -14.17 8.60
C ALA A 115 -3.31 -14.07 7.63
N VAL A 116 -3.20 -14.75 6.47
CA VAL A 116 -4.15 -14.64 5.36
C VAL A 116 -5.55 -15.06 5.76
N TRP A 117 -5.69 -16.13 6.55
CA TRP A 117 -6.98 -16.68 6.94
C TRP A 117 -7.86 -15.69 7.75
N VAL A 118 -7.23 -14.81 8.56
CA VAL A 118 -7.97 -13.77 9.29
C VAL A 118 -8.59 -12.78 8.31
N TYR A 119 -7.85 -12.36 7.30
CA TYR A 119 -8.33 -11.41 6.30
C TYR A 119 -9.36 -12.04 5.35
N GLN A 120 -9.24 -13.34 5.07
CA GLN A 120 -10.28 -14.11 4.39
C GLN A 120 -11.58 -14.12 5.20
N HIS A 121 -11.49 -14.33 6.52
CA HIS A 121 -12.63 -14.25 7.41
C HIS A 121 -13.25 -12.83 7.45
N ILE A 122 -12.43 -11.78 7.53
CA ILE A 122 -12.90 -10.39 7.52
C ILE A 122 -13.66 -10.08 6.22
N THR A 123 -13.06 -10.34 5.06
CA THR A 123 -13.65 -9.99 3.77
C THR A 123 -14.94 -10.76 3.47
N THR A 124 -14.97 -12.05 3.77
CA THR A 124 -16.17 -12.87 3.57
C THR A 124 -17.30 -12.53 4.57
N SER A 125 -16.98 -12.16 5.80
CA SER A 125 -17.96 -11.76 6.79
C SER A 125 -18.56 -10.37 6.52
N LEU A 126 -17.78 -9.44 5.98
CA LEU A 126 -18.24 -8.10 5.62
C LEU A 126 -19.05 -8.10 4.31
N GLY A 127 -18.77 -9.05 3.41
CA GLY A 127 -19.46 -9.22 2.14
C GLY A 127 -18.92 -8.34 1.02
N GLY A 128 -19.20 -8.73 -0.23
CA GLY A 128 -18.65 -8.11 -1.43
C GLY A 128 -19.00 -6.65 -1.60
N ASP A 129 -20.29 -6.32 -1.49
CA ASP A 129 -20.76 -4.95 -1.71
C ASP A 129 -20.03 -3.96 -0.77
N LYS A 130 -19.93 -4.29 0.53
CA LYS A 130 -19.25 -3.42 1.49
C LYS A 130 -17.75 -3.29 1.19
N MET A 131 -17.08 -4.40 0.82
CA MET A 131 -15.67 -4.35 0.45
C MET A 131 -15.43 -3.50 -0.79
N ALA A 132 -16.28 -3.63 -1.83
CA ALA A 132 -16.20 -2.83 -3.05
C ALA A 132 -16.42 -1.33 -2.77
N ASP A 133 -17.47 -0.99 -2.02
CA ASP A 133 -17.80 0.40 -1.67
C ASP A 133 -16.63 1.09 -0.95
N TRP A 134 -16.00 0.40 0.00
CA TRP A 134 -14.85 0.94 0.73
C TRP A 134 -13.59 1.07 -0.14
N LEU A 135 -13.26 0.06 -0.98
CA LEU A 135 -12.11 0.17 -1.88
C LEU A 135 -12.29 1.30 -2.87
N GLN A 136 -13.52 1.53 -3.36
CA GLN A 136 -13.86 2.67 -4.19
C GLN A 136 -13.74 4.00 -3.41
N ALA A 137 -14.25 4.07 -2.18
CA ALA A 137 -14.15 5.26 -1.33
C ALA A 137 -12.69 5.62 -0.99
N PHE A 138 -11.80 4.64 -0.93
CA PHE A 138 -10.36 4.82 -0.73
C PHE A 138 -9.61 5.14 -2.03
N ASP A 139 -10.26 4.95 -3.19
CA ASP A 139 -9.60 5.01 -4.50
C ASP A 139 -8.39 4.06 -4.55
N TYR A 140 -8.61 2.78 -4.15
CA TYR A 140 -7.57 1.78 -4.01
C TYR A 140 -7.42 0.94 -5.27
N GLY A 141 -6.44 1.28 -6.10
CA GLY A 141 -6.16 0.60 -7.37
C GLY A 141 -7.38 0.60 -8.30
N ASN A 142 -7.66 -0.54 -8.95
CA ASN A 142 -8.84 -0.68 -9.79
C ASN A 142 -10.16 -0.92 -9.03
N GLY A 143 -10.09 -1.18 -7.71
CA GLY A 143 -11.27 -1.45 -6.85
C GLY A 143 -12.00 -2.75 -7.15
N GLU A 144 -11.51 -3.60 -8.06
CA GLU A 144 -12.20 -4.80 -8.52
C GLU A 144 -12.05 -5.96 -7.53
N ILE A 145 -13.16 -6.53 -7.07
CA ILE A 145 -13.18 -7.65 -6.14
C ILE A 145 -13.67 -8.97 -6.77
N GLY A 146 -14.17 -8.92 -8.01
CA GLY A 146 -14.77 -10.08 -8.67
C GLY A 146 -16.15 -10.43 -8.09
N ASP A 147 -16.53 -11.70 -8.24
CA ASP A 147 -17.77 -12.22 -7.70
C ASP A 147 -17.62 -12.77 -6.27
N GLU A 148 -18.71 -13.23 -5.65
CA GLU A 148 -18.72 -13.75 -4.27
C GLU A 148 -17.73 -14.91 -4.06
N SER A 149 -17.45 -15.71 -5.08
CA SER A 149 -16.49 -16.83 -4.99
C SER A 149 -15.03 -16.36 -4.90
N ALA A 150 -14.77 -15.07 -5.14
CA ALA A 150 -13.46 -14.45 -5.09
C ALA A 150 -13.19 -13.70 -3.77
N LEU A 151 -14.19 -13.52 -2.87
CA LEU A 151 -14.09 -12.68 -1.67
C LEU A 151 -12.96 -13.05 -0.71
N ASP A 152 -12.53 -14.29 -0.71
CA ASP A 152 -11.43 -14.79 0.14
C ASP A 152 -10.05 -14.71 -0.53
N LYS A 153 -9.97 -14.22 -1.79
CA LYS A 153 -8.72 -14.29 -2.59
C LYS A 153 -8.55 -13.19 -3.65
N TYR A 154 -9.49 -12.25 -3.81
CA TYR A 154 -9.47 -11.26 -4.88
C TYR A 154 -8.19 -10.40 -4.91
N TRP A 155 -7.52 -10.24 -3.78
CA TRP A 155 -6.24 -9.52 -3.66
C TRP A 155 -4.99 -10.39 -3.85
N LEU A 156 -5.15 -11.71 -3.93
CA LEU A 156 -4.07 -12.70 -4.09
C LEU A 156 -4.03 -13.28 -5.51
N ARG A 157 -5.20 -13.70 -6.01
CA ARG A 157 -5.36 -14.42 -7.29
C ARG A 157 -6.58 -13.94 -8.08
N GLY A 158 -7.18 -12.84 -7.65
CA GLY A 158 -8.36 -12.25 -8.27
C GLY A 158 -8.04 -10.98 -9.05
N PRO A 159 -9.06 -10.17 -9.36
CA PRO A 159 -8.95 -9.05 -10.27
C PRO A 159 -8.38 -7.76 -9.63
N LEU A 160 -8.30 -7.68 -8.29
CA LEU A 160 -7.78 -6.48 -7.65
C LEU A 160 -6.32 -6.25 -8.03
N ALA A 161 -6.03 -5.08 -8.58
CA ALA A 161 -4.69 -4.70 -9.00
C ALA A 161 -4.43 -3.22 -8.67
N ILE A 162 -3.19 -2.91 -8.32
CA ILE A 162 -2.75 -1.57 -7.92
C ILE A 162 -1.31 -1.36 -8.38
N SER A 163 -0.96 -0.13 -8.77
CA SER A 163 0.41 0.25 -9.12
C SER A 163 1.17 0.80 -7.91
N ALA A 164 2.48 0.99 -8.03
CA ALA A 164 3.27 1.62 -6.98
C ALA A 164 2.86 3.08 -6.77
N GLU A 165 2.56 3.81 -7.84
CA GLU A 165 2.06 5.18 -7.77
C GLU A 165 0.70 5.26 -7.06
N GLU A 166 -0.22 4.34 -7.37
CA GLU A 166 -1.52 4.27 -6.68
C GLU A 166 -1.38 3.87 -5.20
N GLN A 167 -0.39 3.05 -4.84
CA GLN A 167 -0.04 2.79 -3.44
C GLN A 167 0.42 4.08 -2.74
N ILE A 168 1.26 4.88 -3.39
CA ILE A 168 1.70 6.19 -2.88
C ILE A 168 0.50 7.12 -2.65
N ASP A 169 -0.42 7.20 -3.60
CA ASP A 169 -1.59 8.08 -3.48
C ASP A 169 -2.53 7.65 -2.36
N PHE A 170 -2.81 6.36 -2.24
CA PHE A 170 -3.60 5.81 -1.14
C PHE A 170 -2.93 6.04 0.23
N LEU A 171 -1.65 5.73 0.35
CA LEU A 171 -0.89 5.92 1.59
C LEU A 171 -0.72 7.40 1.96
N THR A 172 -0.62 8.29 0.97
CA THR A 172 -0.64 9.74 1.20
C THR A 172 -1.95 10.15 1.89
N LYS A 173 -3.10 9.71 1.36
CA LYS A 173 -4.41 9.97 1.97
C LYS A 173 -4.49 9.40 3.39
N LEU A 174 -3.96 8.20 3.62
CA LEU A 174 -3.94 7.55 4.94
C LEU A 174 -3.05 8.32 5.93
N ALA A 175 -1.81 8.64 5.56
CA ALA A 175 -0.85 9.33 6.43
C ALA A 175 -1.31 10.75 6.79
N GLN A 176 -2.00 11.44 5.87
CA GLN A 176 -2.58 12.78 6.08
C GLN A 176 -3.97 12.77 6.72
N GLU A 177 -4.52 11.59 7.07
CA GLU A 177 -5.87 11.42 7.62
C GLU A 177 -7.00 11.97 6.71
N ASN A 178 -6.81 11.86 5.39
CA ASN A 178 -7.73 12.34 4.35
C ASN A 178 -8.63 11.25 3.75
N LEU A 179 -8.65 10.04 4.33
CA LEU A 179 -9.64 9.02 4.00
C LEU A 179 -10.95 9.27 4.76
N PRO A 180 -12.10 8.76 4.29
CA PRO A 180 -13.39 8.95 4.97
C PRO A 180 -13.52 8.03 6.20
N LEU A 181 -12.64 8.22 7.20
CA LEU A 181 -12.54 7.41 8.41
C LEU A 181 -12.69 8.27 9.66
N ALA A 182 -13.18 7.66 10.73
CA ALA A 182 -13.23 8.31 12.04
C ALA A 182 -11.81 8.50 12.62
N PRO A 183 -11.55 9.55 13.43
CA PRO A 183 -10.25 9.78 14.07
C PRO A 183 -9.73 8.58 14.88
N ALA A 184 -10.64 7.84 15.54
CA ALA A 184 -10.28 6.64 16.30
C ALA A 184 -9.70 5.53 15.40
N THR A 185 -10.20 5.39 14.17
CA THR A 185 -9.70 4.42 13.21
C THR A 185 -8.25 4.70 12.81
N TYR A 186 -7.87 5.96 12.65
CA TYR A 186 -6.46 6.32 12.37
C TYR A 186 -5.54 6.00 13.54
N VAL A 187 -5.98 6.24 14.78
CA VAL A 187 -5.20 5.90 16.00
C VAL A 187 -4.97 4.39 16.07
N ASP A 188 -6.03 3.59 15.89
CA ASP A 188 -5.94 2.14 15.94
C ASP A 188 -5.12 1.59 14.75
N ALA A 189 -5.24 2.18 13.57
CA ALA A 189 -4.45 1.82 12.39
C ALA A 189 -2.95 2.04 12.63
N ARG A 190 -2.53 3.19 13.15
CA ARG A 190 -1.12 3.43 13.51
C ARG A 190 -0.60 2.39 14.50
N LYS A 191 -1.39 2.05 15.54
CA LYS A 191 -1.01 1.02 16.51
C LYS A 191 -0.78 -0.35 15.86
N ILE A 192 -1.63 -0.74 14.89
CA ILE A 192 -1.53 -2.03 14.19
C ILE A 192 -0.38 -2.05 13.20
N MET A 193 -0.15 -0.94 12.47
CA MET A 193 0.73 -0.86 11.31
C MET A 193 2.17 -0.47 11.66
N MET A 194 2.44 -0.04 12.90
CA MET A 194 3.79 0.30 13.34
C MET A 194 4.70 -0.92 13.24
N GLU A 195 5.82 -0.75 12.54
CA GLU A 195 6.83 -1.79 12.33
C GLU A 195 8.13 -1.51 13.08
N ALA A 196 8.60 -0.26 13.11
CA ALA A 196 9.86 0.09 13.74
C ALA A 196 9.91 1.57 14.15
N GLU A 197 10.78 1.86 15.11
CA GLU A 197 11.14 3.22 15.55
C GLU A 197 12.65 3.39 15.50
N ALA A 198 13.10 4.62 15.17
CA ALA A 198 14.51 5.00 15.17
C ALA A 198 14.63 6.48 15.54
N GLY A 199 15.02 6.79 16.79
CA GLY A 199 14.96 8.14 17.33
C GLY A 199 13.51 8.65 17.31
N ASP A 200 13.29 9.79 16.66
CA ASP A 200 11.96 10.39 16.51
C ASP A 200 11.19 9.84 15.29
N ALA A 201 11.85 9.04 14.44
CA ALA A 201 11.23 8.50 13.26
C ALA A 201 10.43 7.20 13.56
N ARG A 202 9.22 7.09 13.00
CA ARG A 202 8.34 5.93 13.10
C ARG A 202 8.02 5.40 11.71
N LEU A 203 8.24 4.11 11.54
CA LEU A 203 7.96 3.39 10.29
C LEU A 203 6.70 2.56 10.44
N TYR A 204 5.75 2.78 9.54
CA TYR A 204 4.51 2.02 9.41
C TYR A 204 4.52 1.35 8.06
N ALA A 205 4.37 0.03 8.02
CA ALA A 205 4.56 -0.67 6.75
C ALA A 205 3.83 -2.00 6.65
N LYS A 206 3.74 -2.48 5.41
CA LYS A 206 3.23 -3.81 5.09
C LYS A 206 3.97 -4.44 3.94
N THR A 207 4.38 -5.69 4.14
CA THR A 207 4.91 -6.54 3.06
C THR A 207 3.78 -7.21 2.28
N GLY A 208 4.01 -7.45 0.98
CA GLY A 208 3.22 -8.33 0.13
C GLY A 208 4.12 -9.37 -0.54
N TYR A 209 3.60 -10.55 -0.76
CA TYR A 209 4.23 -11.61 -1.55
C TYR A 209 3.15 -12.36 -2.30
N ASN A 210 3.35 -12.57 -3.59
CA ASN A 210 2.42 -13.28 -4.44
C ASN A 210 3.15 -14.27 -5.34
N LEU A 211 2.75 -15.54 -5.24
CA LEU A 211 3.19 -16.61 -6.14
C LEU A 211 2.52 -16.44 -7.49
N ARG A 212 3.30 -16.30 -8.56
CA ARG A 212 2.81 -16.17 -9.93
C ARG A 212 3.19 -17.40 -10.75
N SER A 213 2.18 -18.13 -11.24
CA SER A 213 2.43 -19.34 -12.04
C SER A 213 3.07 -19.00 -13.40
N GLY A 214 4.25 -19.58 -13.66
CA GLY A 214 4.98 -19.40 -14.92
C GLY A 214 5.69 -18.06 -15.10
N GLN A 215 5.81 -17.30 -14.01
CA GLN A 215 6.53 -16.02 -13.94
C GLN A 215 7.31 -15.98 -12.62
N GLU A 216 8.20 -15.01 -12.47
CA GLU A 216 8.81 -14.69 -11.19
C GLU A 216 7.74 -14.24 -10.19
N ASP A 217 7.96 -14.54 -8.91
CA ASP A 217 7.06 -14.13 -7.85
C ASP A 217 7.09 -12.61 -7.67
N LEU A 218 6.07 -12.07 -7.01
CA LEU A 218 5.94 -10.63 -6.82
C LEU A 218 6.15 -10.25 -5.37
N GLY A 219 7.07 -9.33 -5.12
CA GLY A 219 7.34 -8.72 -3.84
C GLY A 219 6.82 -7.30 -3.73
N TRP A 220 6.17 -6.97 -2.60
CA TRP A 220 5.76 -5.63 -2.22
C TRP A 220 6.30 -5.26 -0.83
N TYR A 221 6.67 -4.01 -0.66
CA TYR A 221 6.84 -3.40 0.64
C TYR A 221 6.44 -1.94 0.56
N VAL A 222 5.39 -1.57 1.26
CA VAL A 222 4.77 -0.25 1.18
C VAL A 222 4.49 0.31 2.56
N GLY A 223 4.49 1.64 2.70
CA GLY A 223 4.25 2.26 3.99
C GLY A 223 4.58 3.74 4.03
N TRP A 224 4.74 4.26 5.24
CA TRP A 224 5.17 5.64 5.45
C TRP A 224 6.09 5.76 6.67
N VAL A 225 6.88 6.82 6.67
CA VAL A 225 7.74 7.21 7.79
C VAL A 225 7.30 8.59 8.27
N GLU A 226 7.00 8.70 9.55
CA GLU A 226 6.81 9.98 10.25
C GLU A 226 8.11 10.31 10.97
N THR A 227 8.71 11.47 10.67
CA THR A 227 9.84 12.05 11.41
C THR A 227 9.34 13.21 12.28
N ALA A 228 10.21 13.89 12.99
CA ALA A 228 9.83 15.06 13.77
C ALA A 228 9.22 16.19 12.93
N ASP A 229 9.69 16.36 11.68
CA ASP A 229 9.38 17.52 10.86
C ASP A 229 8.68 17.17 9.54
N GLU A 230 8.62 15.88 9.16
CA GLU A 230 8.21 15.50 7.82
C GLU A 230 7.57 14.10 7.79
N THR A 231 6.75 13.85 6.79
CA THR A 231 6.21 12.52 6.47
C THR A 231 6.56 12.12 5.05
N TYR A 232 7.05 10.90 4.91
CA TYR A 232 7.40 10.29 3.63
C TYR A 232 6.58 9.03 3.41
N VAL A 233 6.03 8.86 2.20
CA VAL A 233 5.37 7.61 1.78
C VAL A 233 6.27 6.86 0.83
N PHE A 234 6.25 5.55 0.88
CA PHE A 234 7.06 4.74 -0.02
C PHE A 234 6.32 3.49 -0.51
N ALA A 235 6.68 3.05 -1.71
CA ALA A 235 6.24 1.78 -2.29
C ALA A 235 7.40 1.11 -3.03
N VAL A 236 7.65 -0.15 -2.72
CA VAL A 236 8.56 -1.04 -3.45
C VAL A 236 7.73 -2.13 -4.10
N ASN A 237 7.91 -2.34 -5.40
CA ASN A 237 7.41 -3.45 -6.17
C ASN A 237 8.57 -4.11 -6.90
N MET A 238 8.74 -5.42 -6.80
CA MET A 238 9.84 -6.14 -7.43
C MET A 238 9.48 -7.58 -7.76
N ASP A 239 10.08 -8.12 -8.81
CA ASP A 239 10.06 -9.54 -9.10
C ASP A 239 11.07 -10.27 -8.19
N LEU A 240 10.77 -11.51 -7.82
CA LEU A 240 11.55 -12.32 -6.88
C LEU A 240 11.71 -13.75 -7.44
N ASP A 241 12.92 -14.31 -7.38
CA ASP A 241 13.16 -15.71 -7.72
C ASP A 241 12.87 -16.62 -6.49
N GLY A 242 11.58 -16.66 -6.12
CA GLY A 242 11.09 -17.49 -5.04
C GLY A 242 11.05 -16.82 -3.65
N PHE A 243 10.50 -17.58 -2.68
CA PHE A 243 10.21 -17.07 -1.35
C PHE A 243 11.46 -16.71 -0.53
N ASP A 244 12.59 -17.35 -0.78
CA ASP A 244 13.84 -17.08 -0.08
C ASP A 244 14.37 -15.66 -0.35
N GLU A 245 14.01 -15.06 -1.48
CA GLU A 245 14.32 -13.67 -1.82
C GLU A 245 13.33 -12.65 -1.21
N ALA A 246 12.25 -13.12 -0.60
CA ALA A 246 11.25 -12.24 -0.01
C ALA A 246 11.79 -11.13 0.93
N PRO A 247 12.90 -11.32 1.69
CA PRO A 247 13.50 -10.24 2.47
C PRO A 247 14.03 -9.07 1.64
N GLN A 248 14.40 -9.27 0.37
CA GLN A 248 15.01 -8.25 -0.50
C GLN A 248 14.15 -6.99 -0.61
N ARG A 249 12.81 -7.12 -0.65
CA ARG A 249 11.91 -5.97 -0.71
C ARG A 249 12.04 -4.99 0.47
N LYS A 250 12.32 -5.52 1.68
CA LYS A 250 12.59 -4.71 2.88
C LYS A 250 14.00 -4.13 2.87
N ILE A 251 14.98 -4.94 2.47
CA ILE A 251 16.39 -4.52 2.38
C ILE A 251 16.49 -3.35 1.41
N LEU A 252 15.89 -3.46 0.23
CA LEU A 252 15.87 -2.40 -0.78
C LEU A 252 15.20 -1.12 -0.26
N ALA A 253 13.98 -1.23 0.29
CA ALA A 253 13.28 -0.06 0.81
C ALA A 253 14.09 0.65 1.90
N ARG A 254 14.65 -0.09 2.86
CA ARG A 254 15.45 0.45 3.96
C ARG A 254 16.75 1.06 3.47
N HIS A 255 17.38 0.46 2.45
CA HIS A 255 18.54 1.05 1.79
C HIS A 255 18.20 2.41 1.17
N VAL A 256 17.14 2.47 0.36
CA VAL A 256 16.73 3.73 -0.29
C VAL A 256 16.32 4.79 0.74
N LEU A 257 15.55 4.43 1.77
CA LEU A 257 15.17 5.36 2.83
C LEU A 257 16.40 5.90 3.59
N ALA A 258 17.42 5.06 3.80
CA ALA A 258 18.68 5.50 4.42
C ALA A 258 19.51 6.39 3.49
N ARG A 259 19.55 6.11 2.19
CA ARG A 259 20.21 6.96 1.19
C ARG A 259 19.58 8.36 1.08
N LEU A 260 18.30 8.47 1.38
CA LEU A 260 17.54 9.72 1.40
C LEU A 260 17.52 10.39 2.80
N ASP A 261 18.25 9.86 3.79
CA ASP A 261 18.29 10.33 5.20
C ASP A 261 16.90 10.36 5.88
N ILE A 262 16.00 9.42 5.48
CA ILE A 262 14.61 9.35 5.99
C ILE A 262 14.52 8.37 7.17
N PHE A 263 15.10 7.18 7.03
CA PHE A 263 15.06 6.14 8.05
C PHE A 263 16.32 5.24 7.96
N PRO A 264 16.93 4.83 9.08
CA PRO A 264 18.19 4.09 9.03
C PRO A 264 18.06 2.74 8.31
N ALA A 265 19.16 2.28 7.73
CA ALA A 265 19.30 0.92 7.22
C ALA A 265 19.05 -0.11 8.34
N PRO A 266 18.77 -1.38 7.99
CA PRO A 266 18.53 -2.45 8.96
C PRO A 266 19.71 -2.67 9.91
#